data_774fdc7b5b689406c3ec3d9b1b107c91
#
_entry.id   774fdc7b5b689406c3ec3d9b1b107c91
#
_cell.length_a   1.000
_cell.length_b   1.000
_cell.length_c   1.000
_cell.angle_alpha   90.00
_cell.angle_beta   90.00
_cell.angle_gamma   90.00
#
_symmetry.space_group_name_H-M   'P 1'
#
loop_
_entity.id
_entity.type
_entity.pdbx_description
1 polymer ?
#
loop_
_entity_poly.entity_id
_entity_poly.type
_entity_poly.pdbx_seq_one_letter_code
_entity_poly.pdbx_strand_id
1 'polypeptide(L)'
;MQTSDVVPDPNNADLDIDVYGWVLEHRTVDVDAVATGTGRDADEVRGSVARLRASRLLHVSPIDPTVAFAVAPDTAAEQLVAPLEAQIREQQRAISGIREDLGRFLPHYLGRRSTGESLEVLESLEDVRGALNRASLNCTTEMLSSQPGGGGRVPEAMQEALRRDETMLQRGISMRTLYHHTARFNGPSQAYVAATSVLGAQYRTAHELFGRLIAFDRELAFIPVSDGSWGAVVIREPSTVAYLCNIFDQTWDLASPFSAAAGQGLEEVAREIHETIIRLLAAGLKDEAIARRLGMSLRTARRHIADIMQELGAGSRFQAGVAAAARGLLDLENGSDGSEESQGSAGDSVQPS
;
A
#
# COMPACT_ATOMS: atom_id res chain seq x y z
N MET A 1 -21.00 -27.03 -5.13
CA MET A 1 -20.59 -28.21 -5.91
C MET A 1 -19.13 -27.99 -6.25
N GLN A 2 -18.22 -28.69 -5.56
CA GLN A 2 -16.78 -28.51 -5.66
C GLN A 2 -16.30 -28.99 -7.03
N THR A 3 -15.79 -28.09 -7.84
CA THR A 3 -14.97 -28.46 -8.99
C THR A 3 -13.61 -28.89 -8.46
N SER A 4 -13.37 -30.20 -8.43
CA SER A 4 -12.05 -30.75 -8.22
C SER A 4 -11.10 -30.16 -9.27
N ASP A 5 -10.09 -29.41 -8.82
CA ASP A 5 -8.92 -29.06 -9.61
C ASP A 5 -8.22 -30.35 -10.03
N VAL A 6 -8.54 -30.84 -11.22
CA VAL A 6 -7.77 -31.88 -11.87
C VAL A 6 -6.57 -31.19 -12.50
N VAL A 7 -5.48 -31.06 -11.73
CA VAL A 7 -4.15 -30.81 -12.31
C VAL A 7 -3.87 -31.99 -13.25
N PRO A 8 -3.65 -31.78 -14.56
CA PRO A 8 -3.37 -32.87 -15.47
C PRO A 8 -2.04 -33.55 -15.07
N ASP A 9 -2.09 -34.84 -14.73
CA ASP A 9 -0.91 -35.63 -14.54
C ASP A 9 -0.15 -35.66 -15.89
N PRO A 10 1.11 -35.27 -15.98
CA PRO A 10 1.85 -35.26 -17.24
C PRO A 10 1.91 -36.63 -17.92
N ASN A 11 1.84 -37.72 -17.18
CA ASN A 11 1.77 -39.07 -17.74
C ASN A 11 0.44 -39.39 -18.47
N ASN A 12 -0.63 -38.63 -18.18
CA ASN A 12 -1.92 -38.80 -18.85
C ASN A 12 -2.06 -37.96 -20.12
N ALA A 13 -1.26 -36.90 -20.27
CA ALA A 13 -1.37 -35.98 -21.41
C ALA A 13 -0.98 -36.67 -22.75
N ASP A 14 0.08 -37.46 -22.76
CA ASP A 14 0.53 -38.18 -23.97
C ASP A 14 -0.49 -39.23 -24.36
N LEU A 15 -1.05 -39.96 -23.38
CA LEU A 15 -2.12 -40.94 -23.63
C LEU A 15 -3.38 -40.30 -24.22
N ASP A 16 -3.76 -39.13 -23.67
CA ASP A 16 -4.95 -38.41 -24.15
C ASP A 16 -4.74 -37.89 -25.59
N ILE A 17 -3.52 -37.51 -25.95
CA ILE A 17 -3.17 -37.10 -27.32
C ILE A 17 -3.23 -38.34 -28.25
N ASP A 18 -2.68 -39.50 -27.84
CA ASP A 18 -2.71 -40.73 -28.63
C ASP A 18 -4.15 -41.19 -28.91
N VAL A 19 -5.00 -41.22 -27.88
CA VAL A 19 -6.42 -41.60 -27.99
C VAL A 19 -7.20 -40.59 -28.82
N TYR A 20 -6.94 -39.29 -28.66
CA TYR A 20 -7.59 -38.25 -29.47
C TYR A 20 -7.20 -38.36 -30.93
N GLY A 21 -5.91 -38.58 -31.24
CA GLY A 21 -5.42 -38.83 -32.60
C GLY A 21 -6.05 -40.08 -33.24
N TRP A 22 -6.17 -41.17 -32.49
CA TRP A 22 -6.86 -42.37 -32.97
C TRP A 22 -8.31 -42.10 -33.36
N VAL A 23 -9.07 -41.37 -32.48
CA VAL A 23 -10.48 -41.05 -32.77
C VAL A 23 -10.60 -40.12 -33.97
N LEU A 24 -9.64 -39.20 -34.13
CA LEU A 24 -9.61 -38.31 -35.29
C LEU A 24 -9.53 -39.06 -36.63
N GLU A 25 -8.76 -40.17 -36.65
CA GLU A 25 -8.55 -41.01 -37.85
C GLU A 25 -9.63 -42.04 -38.06
N HIS A 26 -10.05 -42.73 -36.98
CA HIS A 26 -10.88 -43.95 -37.07
C HIS A 26 -12.34 -43.71 -36.67
N ARG A 27 -12.67 -42.55 -36.05
CA ARG A 27 -14.02 -42.18 -35.60
C ARG A 27 -14.68 -43.21 -34.65
N THR A 28 -13.86 -43.93 -33.89
CA THR A 28 -14.33 -44.92 -32.92
C THR A 28 -13.66 -44.74 -31.57
N VAL A 29 -14.42 -45.02 -30.50
CA VAL A 29 -13.96 -45.12 -29.12
C VAL A 29 -14.18 -46.56 -28.58
N ASP A 30 -14.30 -47.56 -29.47
CA ASP A 30 -14.24 -48.93 -29.04
C ASP A 30 -12.93 -49.19 -28.32
N VAL A 31 -13.04 -49.52 -27.02
CA VAL A 31 -11.89 -49.57 -26.12
C VAL A 31 -10.86 -50.62 -26.59
N ASP A 32 -11.32 -51.78 -27.11
CA ASP A 32 -10.44 -52.87 -27.53
C ASP A 32 -9.72 -52.50 -28.83
N ALA A 33 -10.40 -51.83 -29.75
CA ALA A 33 -9.82 -51.33 -30.99
C ALA A 33 -8.77 -50.24 -30.73
N VAL A 34 -9.10 -49.23 -29.85
CA VAL A 34 -8.19 -48.19 -29.45
C VAL A 34 -6.97 -48.73 -28.70
N ALA A 35 -7.15 -49.65 -27.75
CA ALA A 35 -6.09 -50.28 -26.99
C ALA A 35 -5.11 -51.03 -27.88
N THR A 36 -5.64 -51.80 -28.83
CA THR A 36 -4.84 -52.54 -29.82
C THR A 36 -4.05 -51.58 -30.73
N GLY A 37 -4.71 -50.54 -31.23
CA GLY A 37 -4.11 -49.59 -32.16
C GLY A 37 -3.07 -48.66 -31.56
N THR A 38 -3.27 -48.27 -30.31
CA THR A 38 -2.35 -47.35 -29.58
C THR A 38 -1.30 -48.11 -28.75
N GLY A 39 -1.46 -49.42 -28.56
CA GLY A 39 -0.60 -50.25 -27.70
C GLY A 39 -0.73 -49.92 -26.21
N ARG A 40 -1.88 -49.43 -25.80
CA ARG A 40 -2.17 -49.03 -24.41
C ARG A 40 -3.10 -50.02 -23.72
N ASP A 41 -3.14 -49.93 -22.38
CA ASP A 41 -4.06 -50.73 -21.59
C ASP A 41 -5.52 -50.28 -21.74
N ALA A 42 -6.47 -51.21 -21.74
CA ALA A 42 -7.89 -50.94 -21.93
C ALA A 42 -8.48 -50.06 -20.82
N ASP A 43 -8.01 -50.14 -19.58
CA ASP A 43 -8.47 -49.33 -18.46
C ASP A 43 -7.94 -47.90 -18.58
N GLU A 44 -6.69 -47.76 -19.01
CA GLU A 44 -6.08 -46.43 -19.31
C GLU A 44 -6.83 -45.73 -20.45
N VAL A 45 -7.16 -46.46 -21.53
CA VAL A 45 -7.96 -45.94 -22.66
C VAL A 45 -9.35 -45.48 -22.19
N ARG A 46 -10.04 -46.27 -21.34
CA ARG A 46 -11.32 -45.83 -20.76
C ARG A 46 -11.22 -44.54 -19.96
N GLY A 47 -10.17 -44.42 -19.15
CA GLY A 47 -9.87 -43.19 -18.39
C GLY A 47 -9.63 -42.01 -19.32
N SER A 48 -8.83 -42.17 -20.37
CA SER A 48 -8.55 -41.14 -21.36
C SER A 48 -9.81 -40.68 -22.11
N VAL A 49 -10.62 -41.62 -22.61
CA VAL A 49 -11.91 -41.29 -23.27
C VAL A 49 -12.81 -40.48 -22.33
N ALA A 50 -12.88 -40.82 -21.04
CA ALA A 50 -13.68 -40.11 -20.08
C ALA A 50 -13.16 -38.66 -19.87
N ARG A 51 -11.84 -38.43 -19.77
CA ARG A 51 -11.21 -37.12 -19.66
C ARG A 51 -11.43 -36.28 -20.92
N LEU A 52 -11.21 -36.83 -22.11
CA LEU A 52 -11.41 -36.18 -23.38
C LEU A 52 -12.88 -35.74 -23.59
N ARG A 53 -13.84 -36.57 -23.12
CA ARG A 53 -15.27 -36.22 -23.14
C ARG A 53 -15.56 -35.08 -22.14
N ALA A 54 -15.00 -35.12 -20.94
CA ALA A 54 -15.16 -34.08 -19.95
C ALA A 54 -14.59 -32.73 -20.47
N SER A 55 -13.49 -32.80 -21.19
CA SER A 55 -12.83 -31.63 -21.84
C SER A 55 -13.47 -31.25 -23.17
N ARG A 56 -14.62 -31.83 -23.55
CA ARG A 56 -15.32 -31.56 -24.80
C ARG A 56 -14.51 -31.82 -26.08
N LEU A 57 -13.40 -32.52 -25.97
CA LEU A 57 -12.56 -32.90 -27.12
C LEU A 57 -13.11 -34.10 -27.90
N LEU A 58 -14.00 -34.88 -27.28
CA LEU A 58 -14.71 -36.00 -27.94
C LEU A 58 -16.22 -35.82 -27.80
N HIS A 59 -16.92 -36.01 -28.91
CA HIS A 59 -18.36 -36.15 -28.97
C HIS A 59 -18.73 -37.55 -29.35
N VAL A 60 -19.33 -38.32 -28.43
CA VAL A 60 -19.78 -39.70 -28.68
C VAL A 60 -21.18 -39.65 -29.26
N SER A 61 -21.45 -40.48 -30.26
CA SER A 61 -22.75 -40.56 -30.89
C SER A 61 -23.80 -41.08 -29.90
N PRO A 62 -24.98 -40.43 -29.81
CA PRO A 62 -26.06 -40.90 -28.96
C PRO A 62 -26.72 -42.19 -29.50
N ILE A 63 -26.50 -42.54 -30.78
CA ILE A 63 -27.10 -43.69 -31.44
C ILE A 63 -26.19 -44.93 -31.31
N ASP A 64 -24.88 -44.74 -31.44
CA ASP A 64 -23.89 -45.79 -31.32
C ASP A 64 -22.76 -45.34 -30.39
N PRO A 65 -22.67 -45.92 -29.16
CA PRO A 65 -21.66 -45.51 -28.16
C PRO A 65 -20.21 -45.81 -28.57
N THR A 66 -20.00 -46.64 -29.60
CA THR A 66 -18.64 -46.93 -30.13
C THR A 66 -18.16 -45.90 -31.13
N VAL A 67 -19.08 -45.08 -31.69
CA VAL A 67 -18.78 -44.02 -32.65
C VAL A 67 -18.55 -42.69 -31.93
N ALA A 68 -17.41 -42.07 -32.17
CA ALA A 68 -17.10 -40.75 -31.65
C ALA A 68 -16.44 -39.87 -32.73
N PHE A 69 -16.57 -38.58 -32.50
CA PHE A 69 -15.97 -37.54 -33.33
C PHE A 69 -15.03 -36.70 -32.46
N ALA A 70 -13.82 -36.48 -32.95
CA ALA A 70 -12.90 -35.55 -32.35
C ALA A 70 -13.37 -34.14 -32.65
N VAL A 71 -13.40 -33.28 -31.62
CA VAL A 71 -13.76 -31.85 -31.68
C VAL A 71 -12.48 -31.04 -31.68
N ALA A 72 -12.39 -30.06 -32.55
CA ALA A 72 -11.22 -29.20 -32.62
C ALA A 72 -10.96 -28.53 -31.24
N PRO A 73 -9.69 -28.47 -30.78
CA PRO A 73 -9.37 -27.96 -29.45
C PRO A 73 -9.82 -26.53 -29.19
N ASP A 74 -9.79 -25.66 -30.20
CA ASP A 74 -10.29 -24.29 -30.14
C ASP A 74 -11.82 -24.25 -29.91
N THR A 75 -12.57 -25.09 -30.64
CA THR A 75 -14.02 -25.24 -30.46
C THR A 75 -14.39 -25.79 -29.08
N ALA A 76 -13.63 -26.78 -28.59
CA ALA A 76 -13.82 -27.33 -27.23
C ALA A 76 -13.51 -26.26 -26.16
N ALA A 77 -12.43 -25.48 -26.36
CA ALA A 77 -12.08 -24.38 -25.47
C ALA A 77 -13.17 -23.30 -25.42
N GLU A 78 -13.69 -22.87 -26.59
CA GLU A 78 -14.80 -21.92 -26.64
C GLU A 78 -16.05 -22.41 -25.89
N GLN A 79 -16.41 -23.69 -26.05
CA GLN A 79 -17.56 -24.29 -25.35
C GLN A 79 -17.39 -24.31 -23.84
N LEU A 80 -16.16 -24.45 -23.33
CA LEU A 80 -15.86 -24.46 -21.90
C LEU A 80 -15.72 -23.06 -21.33
N VAL A 81 -15.12 -22.15 -22.10
CA VAL A 81 -14.82 -20.77 -21.64
C VAL A 81 -16.05 -19.86 -21.72
N ALA A 82 -16.87 -19.98 -22.78
CA ALA A 82 -18.03 -19.11 -22.97
C ALA A 82 -19.00 -19.03 -21.78
N PRO A 83 -19.35 -20.11 -21.08
CA PRO A 83 -20.22 -20.03 -19.89
C PRO A 83 -19.52 -19.32 -18.71
N LEU A 84 -18.21 -19.49 -18.55
CA LEU A 84 -17.45 -18.79 -17.50
C LEU A 84 -17.37 -17.29 -17.76
N GLU A 85 -17.12 -16.89 -19.00
CA GLU A 85 -17.13 -15.49 -19.39
C GLU A 85 -18.54 -14.86 -19.23
N ALA A 86 -19.59 -15.62 -19.55
CA ALA A 86 -20.95 -15.15 -19.30
C ALA A 86 -21.21 -14.92 -17.82
N GLN A 87 -20.75 -15.81 -16.95
CA GLN A 87 -20.86 -15.68 -15.50
C GLN A 87 -20.07 -14.47 -14.98
N ILE A 88 -18.85 -14.26 -15.47
CA ILE A 88 -18.04 -13.07 -15.14
C ILE A 88 -18.78 -11.79 -15.53
N ARG A 89 -19.33 -11.73 -16.75
CA ARG A 89 -20.11 -10.58 -17.21
C ARG A 89 -21.35 -10.32 -16.36
N GLU A 90 -22.02 -11.37 -15.90
CA GLU A 90 -23.17 -11.24 -15.01
C GLU A 90 -22.77 -10.70 -13.64
N GLN A 91 -21.70 -11.22 -13.06
CA GLN A 91 -21.16 -10.71 -11.80
C GLN A 91 -20.73 -9.24 -11.90
N GLN A 92 -20.08 -8.85 -13.00
CA GLN A 92 -19.71 -7.45 -13.24
C GLN A 92 -20.92 -6.52 -13.32
N ARG A 93 -22.01 -6.97 -13.98
CA ARG A 93 -23.28 -6.21 -14.03
C ARG A 93 -23.91 -6.08 -12.64
N ALA A 94 -23.93 -7.16 -11.86
CA ALA A 94 -24.44 -7.14 -10.49
C ALA A 94 -23.67 -6.16 -9.61
N ILE A 95 -22.32 -6.15 -9.69
CA ILE A 95 -21.47 -5.20 -8.97
C ILE A 95 -21.78 -3.75 -9.38
N SER A 96 -21.95 -3.50 -10.68
CA SER A 96 -22.29 -2.16 -11.19
C SER A 96 -23.67 -1.71 -10.71
N GLY A 97 -24.67 -2.60 -10.71
CA GLY A 97 -26.00 -2.33 -10.19
C GLY A 97 -26.00 -1.97 -8.70
N ILE A 98 -25.26 -2.73 -7.88
CA ILE A 98 -25.12 -2.44 -6.44
C ILE A 98 -24.48 -1.04 -6.24
N ARG A 99 -23.44 -0.72 -7.00
CA ARG A 99 -22.79 0.61 -6.93
C ARG A 99 -23.75 1.75 -7.32
N GLU A 100 -24.55 1.55 -8.35
CA GLU A 100 -25.55 2.54 -8.79
C GLU A 100 -26.65 2.72 -7.75
N ASP A 101 -27.18 1.62 -7.22
CA ASP A 101 -28.25 1.66 -6.21
C ASP A 101 -27.77 2.32 -4.92
N LEU A 102 -26.59 1.97 -4.43
CA LEU A 102 -26.01 2.60 -3.24
C LEU A 102 -25.59 4.05 -3.51
N GLY A 103 -25.17 4.37 -4.73
CA GLY A 103 -24.83 5.72 -5.15
C GLY A 103 -25.97 6.72 -4.99
N ARG A 104 -27.23 6.28 -5.12
CA ARG A 104 -28.43 7.13 -4.92
C ARG A 104 -28.56 7.64 -3.49
N PHE A 105 -28.01 6.95 -2.51
CA PHE A 105 -28.04 7.37 -1.11
C PHE A 105 -26.92 8.37 -0.76
N LEU A 106 -25.87 8.45 -1.59
CA LEU A 106 -24.70 9.30 -1.33
C LEU A 106 -25.05 10.79 -1.17
N PRO A 107 -25.91 11.42 -2.01
CA PRO A 107 -26.31 12.81 -1.82
C PRO A 107 -27.04 13.04 -0.49
N HIS A 108 -27.87 12.09 -0.05
CA HIS A 108 -28.59 12.18 1.22
C HIS A 108 -27.65 12.03 2.43
N TYR A 109 -26.65 11.17 2.32
CA TYR A 109 -25.61 10.99 3.34
C TYR A 109 -24.74 12.24 3.45
N LEU A 110 -24.28 12.77 2.32
CA LEU A 110 -23.44 13.98 2.28
C LEU A 110 -24.25 15.22 2.66
N GLY A 111 -25.50 15.35 2.24
CA GLY A 111 -26.34 16.51 2.53
C GLY A 111 -26.65 16.69 4.02
N ARG A 112 -26.63 15.64 4.82
CA ARG A 112 -26.77 15.74 6.29
C ARG A 112 -25.44 15.96 7.02
N ARG A 113 -24.30 15.57 6.45
CA ARG A 113 -22.96 15.79 7.00
C ARG A 113 -22.27 17.05 6.46
N SER A 114 -22.68 17.55 5.30
CA SER A 114 -21.99 18.67 4.60
C SER A 114 -22.59 20.03 4.88
N THR A 115 -23.46 20.20 5.87
CA THR A 115 -23.89 21.55 6.26
C THR A 115 -22.78 22.27 7.02
N GLY A 116 -21.76 22.74 6.26
CA GLY A 116 -20.91 23.84 6.68
C GLY A 116 -19.85 23.59 7.75
N GLU A 117 -19.58 22.35 8.15
CA GLU A 117 -18.50 22.10 9.10
C GLU A 117 -17.16 22.12 8.37
N SER A 118 -16.36 23.15 8.67
CA SER A 118 -14.98 23.30 8.19
C SER A 118 -14.06 22.15 8.66
N LEU A 119 -14.49 21.40 9.68
CA LEU A 119 -13.82 20.26 10.29
C LEU A 119 -14.82 19.11 10.49
N GLU A 120 -14.46 17.91 10.05
CA GLU A 120 -15.24 16.67 10.21
C GLU A 120 -14.35 15.60 10.83
N VAL A 121 -14.81 14.93 11.89
CA VAL A 121 -14.08 13.81 12.51
C VAL A 121 -14.64 12.50 12.00
N LEU A 122 -13.80 11.66 11.42
CA LEU A 122 -14.10 10.31 11.00
C LEU A 122 -13.52 9.34 12.03
N GLU A 123 -14.37 8.57 12.68
CA GLU A 123 -13.98 7.72 13.82
C GLU A 123 -13.54 6.31 13.38
N SER A 124 -14.01 5.83 12.22
CA SER A 124 -13.70 4.49 11.73
C SER A 124 -12.72 4.48 10.55
N LEU A 125 -11.92 3.41 10.45
CA LEU A 125 -11.03 3.20 9.32
C LEU A 125 -11.79 3.11 7.98
N GLU A 126 -13.00 2.56 7.99
CA GLU A 126 -13.85 2.42 6.81
C GLU A 126 -14.34 3.78 6.31
N ASP A 127 -14.78 4.66 7.23
CA ASP A 127 -15.16 6.03 6.90
C ASP A 127 -13.98 6.81 6.31
N VAL A 128 -12.79 6.66 6.90
CA VAL A 128 -11.56 7.29 6.41
C VAL A 128 -11.21 6.80 5.01
N ARG A 129 -11.25 5.48 4.76
CA ARG A 129 -11.02 4.91 3.42
C ARG A 129 -12.04 5.41 2.41
N GLY A 130 -13.31 5.40 2.77
CA GLY A 130 -14.39 5.91 1.93
C GLY A 130 -14.20 7.39 1.58
N ALA A 131 -13.83 8.22 2.55
CA ALA A 131 -13.57 9.64 2.34
C ALA A 131 -12.34 9.88 1.46
N LEU A 132 -11.24 9.14 1.68
CA LEU A 132 -10.04 9.21 0.84
C LEU A 132 -10.31 8.78 -0.61
N ASN A 133 -11.09 7.71 -0.81
CA ASN A 133 -11.48 7.26 -2.14
C ASN A 133 -12.33 8.31 -2.87
N ARG A 134 -13.29 8.95 -2.18
CA ARG A 134 -14.07 10.06 -2.76
C ARG A 134 -13.20 11.26 -3.09
N ALA A 135 -12.30 11.66 -2.18
CA ALA A 135 -11.38 12.77 -2.41
C ALA A 135 -10.49 12.52 -3.63
N SER A 136 -9.93 11.31 -3.78
CA SER A 136 -9.09 10.95 -4.92
C SER A 136 -9.84 10.94 -6.25
N LEU A 137 -11.11 10.52 -6.26
CA LEU A 137 -11.96 10.57 -7.46
C LEU A 137 -12.25 12.03 -7.90
N ASN A 138 -12.43 12.93 -6.94
CA ASN A 138 -12.72 14.34 -7.19
C ASN A 138 -11.46 15.20 -7.38
N CYS A 139 -10.29 14.70 -7.04
CA CYS A 139 -9.02 15.39 -7.21
C CYS A 139 -8.77 15.73 -8.69
N THR A 140 -8.35 16.96 -8.95
CA THR A 140 -8.19 17.50 -10.32
C THR A 140 -6.76 17.93 -10.64
N THR A 141 -5.96 18.31 -9.64
CA THR A 141 -4.65 18.94 -9.87
C THR A 141 -3.51 18.22 -9.15
N GLU A 142 -3.56 18.13 -7.82
CA GLU A 142 -2.44 17.57 -7.06
C GLU A 142 -2.87 16.84 -5.79
N MET A 143 -2.06 15.87 -5.39
CA MET A 143 -2.10 15.24 -4.07
C MET A 143 -0.76 15.41 -3.35
N LEU A 144 -0.82 15.92 -2.12
CA LEU A 144 0.32 16.04 -1.21
C LEU A 144 0.17 15.01 -0.10
N SER A 145 1.23 14.29 0.20
CA SER A 145 1.18 13.26 1.25
C SER A 145 2.44 13.27 2.11
N SER A 146 2.28 13.38 3.44
CA SER A 146 3.35 13.19 4.42
C SER A 146 3.11 11.91 5.21
N GLN A 147 4.06 10.98 5.18
CA GLN A 147 3.96 9.63 5.72
C GLN A 147 5.11 9.35 6.71
N PRO A 148 5.02 9.79 7.97
CA PRO A 148 6.09 9.63 8.95
C PRO A 148 6.30 8.18 9.39
N GLY A 149 5.30 7.30 9.23
CA GLY A 149 5.39 5.89 9.60
C GLY A 149 5.91 5.04 8.44
N GLY A 150 7.06 4.40 8.63
CA GLY A 150 7.61 3.42 7.69
C GLY A 150 7.07 2.02 7.98
N GLY A 151 6.13 1.50 7.20
CA GLY A 151 5.92 0.05 7.07
C GLY A 151 4.88 -0.63 7.96
N GLY A 152 4.06 0.08 8.71
CA GLY A 152 2.95 -0.51 9.46
C GLY A 152 1.65 -0.70 8.66
N ARG A 153 1.66 -0.51 7.35
CA ARG A 153 0.46 -0.72 6.53
C ARG A 153 0.24 -2.20 6.29
N VAL A 154 -0.99 -2.66 6.53
CA VAL A 154 -1.43 -4.00 6.14
C VAL A 154 -1.31 -4.13 4.62
N PRO A 155 -0.84 -5.26 4.08
CA PRO A 155 -0.63 -5.43 2.62
C PRO A 155 -1.84 -5.06 1.77
N GLU A 156 -3.04 -5.38 2.23
CA GLU A 156 -4.30 -5.07 1.52
C GLU A 156 -4.55 -3.56 1.40
N ALA A 157 -4.28 -2.80 2.48
CA ALA A 157 -4.42 -1.34 2.47
C ALA A 157 -3.39 -0.66 1.56
N MET A 158 -2.21 -1.27 1.40
CA MET A 158 -1.19 -0.77 0.48
C MET A 158 -1.58 -1.02 -0.97
N GLN A 159 -2.16 -2.19 -1.30
CA GLN A 159 -2.64 -2.49 -2.64
C GLN A 159 -3.83 -1.60 -3.05
N GLU A 160 -4.74 -1.30 -2.11
CA GLU A 160 -5.84 -0.39 -2.35
C GLU A 160 -5.33 1.03 -2.63
N ALA A 161 -4.37 1.51 -1.82
CA ALA A 161 -3.73 2.81 -2.03
C ALA A 161 -3.01 2.87 -3.39
N LEU A 162 -2.28 1.81 -3.78
CA LEU A 162 -1.58 1.74 -5.05
C LEU A 162 -2.53 1.91 -6.23
N ARG A 163 -3.61 1.12 -6.28
CA ARG A 163 -4.62 1.22 -7.36
C ARG A 163 -5.26 2.59 -7.46
N ARG A 164 -5.58 3.21 -6.32
CA ARG A 164 -6.13 4.56 -6.26
C ARG A 164 -5.15 5.58 -6.82
N ASP A 165 -3.90 5.52 -6.38
CA ASP A 165 -2.86 6.47 -6.73
C ASP A 165 -2.45 6.31 -8.21
N GLU A 166 -2.37 5.07 -8.74
CA GLU A 166 -2.19 4.81 -10.17
C GLU A 166 -3.31 5.45 -11.02
N THR A 167 -4.56 5.32 -10.58
CA THR A 167 -5.71 5.94 -11.28
C THR A 167 -5.60 7.46 -11.31
N MET A 168 -5.15 8.11 -10.22
CA MET A 168 -4.91 9.55 -10.20
C MET A 168 -3.77 9.97 -11.12
N LEU A 169 -2.65 9.25 -11.09
CA LEU A 169 -1.49 9.51 -11.95
C LEU A 169 -1.84 9.37 -13.43
N GLN A 170 -2.63 8.36 -13.82
CA GLN A 170 -3.13 8.18 -15.19
C GLN A 170 -4.04 9.34 -15.65
N ARG A 171 -4.68 10.03 -14.72
CA ARG A 171 -5.46 11.25 -14.99
C ARG A 171 -4.60 12.51 -15.08
N GLY A 172 -3.28 12.40 -14.89
CA GLY A 172 -2.35 13.52 -14.92
C GLY A 172 -2.26 14.32 -13.63
N ILE A 173 -2.77 13.78 -12.51
CA ILE A 173 -2.69 14.42 -11.19
C ILE A 173 -1.25 14.39 -10.69
N SER A 174 -0.72 15.55 -10.27
CA SER A 174 0.60 15.64 -9.66
C SER A 174 0.60 15.02 -8.27
N MET A 175 1.54 14.12 -7.99
CA MET A 175 1.63 13.47 -6.68
C MET A 175 3.01 13.71 -6.07
N ARG A 176 3.05 14.30 -4.87
CA ARG A 176 4.26 14.52 -4.09
C ARG A 176 4.12 13.87 -2.71
N THR A 177 5.04 12.98 -2.38
CA THR A 177 5.01 12.27 -1.10
C THR A 177 6.32 12.41 -0.34
N LEU A 178 6.21 12.85 0.92
CA LEU A 178 7.28 12.87 1.90
C LEU A 178 7.26 11.59 2.74
N TYR A 179 8.38 10.91 2.78
CA TYR A 179 8.62 9.78 3.66
C TYR A 179 9.69 10.12 4.71
N HIS A 180 9.66 9.44 5.84
CA HIS A 180 10.81 9.40 6.73
C HIS A 180 11.97 8.63 6.05
N HIS A 181 13.22 9.01 6.33
CA HIS A 181 14.41 8.38 5.70
C HIS A 181 14.42 6.85 5.82
N THR A 182 13.90 6.29 6.92
CA THR A 182 13.81 4.83 7.11
C THR A 182 12.95 4.12 6.05
N ALA A 183 12.07 4.81 5.35
CA ALA A 183 11.25 4.21 4.29
C ALA A 183 12.09 3.73 3.09
N ARG A 184 13.30 4.29 2.91
CA ARG A 184 14.24 3.87 1.87
C ARG A 184 14.72 2.43 2.04
N PHE A 185 14.60 1.87 3.27
CA PHE A 185 15.04 0.52 3.63
C PHE A 185 13.88 -0.44 3.88
N ASN A 186 12.67 0.02 3.64
CA ASN A 186 11.47 -0.78 3.74
C ASN A 186 11.08 -1.31 2.35
N GLY A 187 11.18 -2.62 2.14
CA GLY A 187 10.91 -3.26 0.85
C GLY A 187 9.53 -2.91 0.25
N PRO A 188 8.43 -2.99 1.02
CA PRO A 188 7.13 -2.54 0.55
C PRO A 188 7.08 -1.07 0.09
N SER A 189 7.77 -0.16 0.81
CA SER A 189 7.84 1.25 0.41
C SER A 189 8.64 1.45 -0.86
N GLN A 190 9.76 0.73 -1.02
CA GLN A 190 10.57 0.76 -2.25
C GLN A 190 9.78 0.27 -3.46
N ALA A 191 9.06 -0.86 -3.32
CA ALA A 191 8.23 -1.41 -4.38
C ALA A 191 7.11 -0.44 -4.80
N TYR A 192 6.46 0.19 -3.82
CA TYR A 192 5.42 1.19 -4.07
C TYR A 192 5.98 2.43 -4.79
N VAL A 193 7.10 2.98 -4.32
CA VAL A 193 7.77 4.12 -4.95
C VAL A 193 8.20 3.77 -6.37
N ALA A 194 8.79 2.59 -6.59
CA ALA A 194 9.21 2.15 -7.91
C ALA A 194 8.03 2.07 -8.89
N ALA A 195 6.90 1.47 -8.47
CA ALA A 195 5.72 1.32 -9.30
C ALA A 195 5.09 2.66 -9.70
N THR A 196 5.01 3.62 -8.78
CA THR A 196 4.31 4.88 -9.02
C THR A 196 5.20 5.99 -9.59
N SER A 197 6.53 5.94 -9.35
CA SER A 197 7.47 6.90 -9.95
C SER A 197 7.52 6.79 -11.48
N VAL A 198 7.34 5.59 -12.04
CA VAL A 198 7.25 5.38 -13.49
C VAL A 198 6.05 6.13 -14.09
N LEU A 199 5.00 6.34 -13.29
CA LEU A 199 3.79 7.08 -13.67
C LEU A 199 3.89 8.59 -13.37
N GLY A 200 5.04 9.07 -12.84
CA GLY A 200 5.29 10.49 -12.60
C GLY A 200 5.14 10.95 -11.15
N ALA A 201 4.86 10.04 -10.19
CA ALA A 201 4.84 10.40 -8.78
C ALA A 201 6.24 10.78 -8.27
N GLN A 202 6.31 11.80 -7.42
CA GLN A 202 7.55 12.32 -6.85
C GLN A 202 7.66 11.97 -5.37
N TYR A 203 8.86 11.54 -4.96
CA TYR A 203 9.13 11.10 -3.60
C TYR A 203 10.39 11.75 -3.06
N ARG A 204 10.27 12.33 -1.86
CA ARG A 204 11.40 12.82 -1.09
C ARG A 204 11.37 12.24 0.32
N THR A 205 12.50 12.29 1.00
CA THR A 205 12.63 11.81 2.37
C THR A 205 13.26 12.88 3.26
N ALA A 206 12.78 12.95 4.50
CA ALA A 206 13.33 13.83 5.53
C ALA A 206 13.60 13.05 6.82
N HIS A 207 14.51 13.57 7.66
CA HIS A 207 14.82 13.00 8.98
C HIS A 207 13.67 13.17 9.95
N GLU A 208 12.99 14.31 9.88
CA GLU A 208 11.82 14.62 10.66
C GLU A 208 10.67 15.06 9.76
N LEU A 209 9.47 14.62 10.11
CA LEU A 209 8.24 15.02 9.45
C LEU A 209 7.30 15.63 10.49
N PHE A 210 6.60 16.66 10.10
CA PHE A 210 5.63 17.37 10.94
C PHE A 210 4.42 16.53 11.34
N GLY A 211 4.21 15.36 10.72
CA GLY A 211 3.11 14.45 10.98
C GLY A 211 2.55 13.84 9.72
N ARG A 212 1.49 13.04 9.88
CA ARG A 212 0.77 12.49 8.73
C ARG A 212 -0.20 13.52 8.18
N LEU A 213 -0.12 13.73 6.88
CA LEU A 213 -1.01 14.59 6.10
C LEU A 213 -1.31 13.93 4.77
N ILE A 214 -2.55 14.03 4.31
CA ILE A 214 -2.92 13.85 2.90
C ILE A 214 -3.77 15.04 2.51
N ALA A 215 -3.36 15.78 1.50
CA ALA A 215 -4.11 16.92 0.98
C ALA A 215 -4.38 16.75 -0.51
N PHE A 216 -5.57 17.17 -0.94
CA PHE A 216 -6.04 17.13 -2.32
C PHE A 216 -6.35 18.56 -2.79
N ASP A 217 -5.81 18.92 -3.94
CA ASP A 217 -6.02 20.21 -4.63
C ASP A 217 -5.82 21.45 -3.76
N ARG A 218 -5.14 21.33 -2.59
CA ARG A 218 -5.00 22.36 -1.56
C ARG A 218 -6.33 22.91 -1.01
N GLU A 219 -7.40 22.12 -1.14
CA GLU A 219 -8.75 22.47 -0.68
C GLU A 219 -9.26 21.53 0.41
N LEU A 220 -8.71 20.32 0.47
CA LEU A 220 -9.13 19.27 1.39
C LEU A 220 -7.91 18.60 2.02
N ALA A 221 -7.87 18.53 3.34
CA ALA A 221 -6.78 17.87 4.07
C ALA A 221 -7.30 16.83 5.06
N PHE A 222 -6.53 15.75 5.22
CA PHE A 222 -6.75 14.68 6.19
C PHE A 222 -5.55 14.63 7.13
N ILE A 223 -5.82 14.70 8.42
CA ILE A 223 -4.83 14.44 9.48
C ILE A 223 -5.35 13.35 10.43
N PRO A 224 -4.49 12.56 11.10
CA PRO A 224 -4.95 11.57 12.05
C PRO A 224 -5.54 12.23 13.30
N VAL A 225 -6.49 11.57 13.95
CA VAL A 225 -6.94 11.95 15.29
C VAL A 225 -5.81 11.75 16.30
N SER A 226 -5.80 12.54 17.37
CA SER A 226 -4.71 12.57 18.36
C SER A 226 -4.72 11.42 19.38
N ASP A 227 -5.83 10.72 19.53
CA ASP A 227 -6.05 9.65 20.52
C ASP A 227 -5.39 8.30 20.16
N GLY A 228 -4.77 8.21 18.98
CA GLY A 228 -4.11 6.99 18.49
C GLY A 228 -5.06 5.98 17.85
N SER A 229 -6.34 6.29 17.73
CA SER A 229 -7.30 5.47 16.97
C SER A 229 -7.04 5.54 15.47
N TRP A 230 -7.80 4.76 14.69
CA TRP A 230 -7.70 4.73 13.22
C TRP A 230 -8.51 5.83 12.53
N GLY A 231 -8.98 6.82 13.28
CA GLY A 231 -9.76 7.94 12.79
C GLY A 231 -8.93 9.01 12.07
N ALA A 232 -9.65 9.93 11.41
CA ALA A 232 -9.05 11.10 10.77
C ALA A 232 -9.92 12.34 10.97
N VAL A 233 -9.27 13.49 11.01
CA VAL A 233 -9.93 14.79 10.89
C VAL A 233 -9.85 15.24 9.43
N VAL A 234 -10.98 15.52 8.83
CA VAL A 234 -11.11 16.09 7.49
C VAL A 234 -11.25 17.60 7.63
N ILE A 235 -10.39 18.35 6.97
CA ILE A 235 -10.31 19.82 7.07
C ILE A 235 -10.61 20.41 5.71
N ARG A 236 -11.59 21.32 5.67
CA ARG A 236 -12.00 22.08 4.47
C ARG A 236 -11.90 23.60 4.68
N GLU A 237 -11.43 24.01 5.87
CA GLU A 237 -11.21 25.43 6.14
C GLU A 237 -9.99 25.91 5.36
N PRO A 238 -10.15 26.93 4.44
CA PRO A 238 -9.12 27.25 3.46
C PRO A 238 -7.79 27.73 4.08
N SER A 239 -7.83 28.51 5.17
CA SER A 239 -6.61 29.03 5.82
C SER A 239 -5.82 27.91 6.49
N THR A 240 -6.53 26.97 7.13
CA THR A 240 -5.92 25.79 7.77
C THR A 240 -5.31 24.85 6.73
N VAL A 241 -6.02 24.59 5.63
CA VAL A 241 -5.50 23.74 4.54
C VAL A 241 -4.27 24.41 3.91
N ALA A 242 -4.34 25.70 3.63
CA ALA A 242 -3.20 26.47 3.08
C ALA A 242 -1.98 26.42 4.02
N TYR A 243 -2.19 26.57 5.33
CA TYR A 243 -1.12 26.45 6.32
C TYR A 243 -0.45 25.08 6.33
N LEU A 244 -1.25 24.01 6.33
CA LEU A 244 -0.75 22.64 6.27
C LEU A 244 0.03 22.35 4.98
N CYS A 245 -0.46 22.85 3.84
CA CYS A 245 0.23 22.71 2.56
C CYS A 245 1.55 23.50 2.54
N ASN A 246 1.60 24.69 3.17
CA ASN A 246 2.85 25.47 3.29
C ASN A 246 3.89 24.74 4.14
N ILE A 247 3.50 24.11 5.25
CA ILE A 247 4.41 23.27 6.04
C ILE A 247 4.95 22.11 5.21
N PHE A 248 4.07 21.48 4.41
CA PHE A 248 4.48 20.43 3.49
C PHE A 248 5.51 20.94 2.49
N ASP A 249 5.26 22.08 1.83
CA ASP A 249 6.16 22.65 0.82
C ASP A 249 7.52 23.01 1.42
N GLN A 250 7.57 23.64 2.58
CA GLN A 250 8.83 23.94 3.28
C GLN A 250 9.61 22.66 3.60
N THR A 251 8.92 21.61 4.09
CA THR A 251 9.56 20.33 4.36
C THR A 251 10.03 19.66 3.07
N TRP A 252 9.23 19.78 1.99
CA TRP A 252 9.57 19.24 0.67
C TRP A 252 10.84 19.85 0.10
N ASP A 253 11.01 21.15 0.22
CA ASP A 253 12.17 21.86 -0.32
C ASP A 253 13.47 21.46 0.37
N LEU A 254 13.41 21.17 1.68
CA LEU A 254 14.54 20.70 2.48
C LEU A 254 14.81 19.19 2.37
N ALA A 255 13.84 18.42 1.85
CA ALA A 255 13.90 16.98 1.79
C ALA A 255 14.77 16.47 0.63
N SER A 256 15.46 15.35 0.84
CA SER A 256 16.31 14.69 -0.16
C SER A 256 15.50 13.78 -1.09
N PRO A 257 15.84 13.64 -2.38
CA PRO A 257 15.18 12.69 -3.28
C PRO A 257 15.21 11.25 -2.71
N PHE A 258 14.13 10.49 -2.90
CA PHE A 258 14.04 9.11 -2.41
C PHE A 258 15.13 8.21 -3.01
N SER A 259 15.49 8.41 -4.28
CA SER A 259 16.50 7.64 -5.02
C SER A 259 17.96 7.93 -4.63
N ALA A 260 18.24 9.05 -3.95
CA ALA A 260 19.62 9.43 -3.59
C ALA A 260 20.29 8.42 -2.64
N ALA A 261 19.50 7.52 -2.01
CA ALA A 261 20.03 6.51 -1.10
C ALA A 261 20.56 5.24 -1.79
N ALA A 262 20.31 5.04 -3.06
CA ALA A 262 20.85 3.87 -3.77
C ALA A 262 22.40 3.87 -3.89
N GLY A 263 23.04 5.01 -3.64
CA GLY A 263 24.47 5.19 -3.64
C GLY A 263 25.10 5.35 -2.25
N GLN A 264 24.30 5.52 -1.20
CA GLN A 264 24.79 5.62 0.17
C GLN A 264 24.85 4.23 0.79
N GLY A 265 26.05 3.81 1.24
CA GLY A 265 26.25 2.50 1.85
C GLY A 265 25.40 2.31 3.12
N LEU A 266 25.14 1.04 3.48
CA LEU A 266 24.39 0.66 4.70
C LEU A 266 24.93 1.34 5.98
N GLU A 267 26.23 1.63 6.03
CA GLU A 267 26.91 2.30 7.16
C GLU A 267 26.50 3.77 7.31
N GLU A 268 26.35 4.49 6.22
CA GLU A 268 25.91 5.90 6.24
C GLU A 268 24.50 6.06 6.74
N VAL A 269 23.64 5.14 6.35
CA VAL A 269 22.25 5.06 6.80
C VAL A 269 22.13 4.73 8.30
N ALA A 270 22.88 3.75 8.75
CA ALA A 270 22.92 3.40 10.17
C ALA A 270 23.36 4.61 11.00
N ARG A 271 24.36 5.36 10.50
CA ARG A 271 24.84 6.60 11.12
C ARG A 271 23.75 7.68 11.18
N GLU A 272 23.04 7.94 10.07
CA GLU A 272 21.96 8.93 10.05
C GLU A 272 20.81 8.58 11.01
N ILE A 273 20.44 7.30 11.09
CA ILE A 273 19.45 6.83 12.07
C ILE A 273 19.97 7.04 13.50
N HIS A 274 21.22 6.71 13.76
CA HIS A 274 21.85 6.90 15.08
C HIS A 274 21.89 8.37 15.47
N GLU A 275 22.31 9.28 14.59
CA GLU A 275 22.34 10.72 14.83
C GLU A 275 20.93 11.28 15.12
N THR A 276 19.92 10.80 14.39
CA THR A 276 18.53 11.21 14.64
C THR A 276 18.04 10.70 15.98
N ILE A 277 18.32 9.44 16.34
CA ILE A 277 17.94 8.89 17.65
C ILE A 277 18.65 9.67 18.77
N ILE A 278 19.93 10.01 18.63
CA ILE A 278 20.67 10.80 19.61
C ILE A 278 20.01 12.16 19.84
N ARG A 279 19.64 12.87 18.77
CA ARG A 279 18.92 14.17 18.87
C ARG A 279 17.59 14.02 19.58
N LEU A 280 16.80 12.99 19.29
CA LEU A 280 15.51 12.76 19.93
C LEU A 280 15.65 12.35 21.41
N LEU A 281 16.70 11.60 21.75
CA LEU A 281 17.06 11.27 23.14
C LEU A 281 17.48 12.52 23.91
N ALA A 282 18.30 13.40 23.29
CA ALA A 282 18.72 14.65 23.88
C ALA A 282 17.54 15.61 24.12
N ALA A 283 16.53 15.58 23.23
CA ALA A 283 15.26 16.31 23.40
C ALA A 283 14.33 15.66 24.45
N GLY A 284 14.77 14.60 25.16
CA GLY A 284 14.03 14.00 26.26
C GLY A 284 12.88 13.05 25.85
N LEU A 285 12.80 12.65 24.59
CA LEU A 285 11.74 11.79 24.13
C LEU A 285 11.87 10.36 24.69
N LYS A 286 10.72 9.74 25.01
CA LYS A 286 10.64 8.33 25.41
C LYS A 286 10.75 7.41 24.19
N ASP A 287 11.13 6.14 24.39
CA ASP A 287 11.31 5.14 23.33
C ASP A 287 10.09 4.99 22.43
N GLU A 288 8.89 5.03 23.03
CA GLU A 288 7.64 4.92 22.28
C GLU A 288 7.44 6.12 21.33
N ALA A 289 7.81 7.32 21.78
CA ALA A 289 7.74 8.53 20.97
C ALA A 289 8.80 8.52 19.86
N ILE A 290 10.02 8.06 20.15
CA ILE A 290 11.10 7.87 19.17
C ILE A 290 10.68 6.84 18.13
N ALA A 291 10.20 5.66 18.56
CA ALA A 291 9.75 4.60 17.66
C ALA A 291 8.64 5.09 16.70
N ARG A 292 7.66 5.81 17.26
CA ARG A 292 6.55 6.38 16.47
C ARG A 292 7.04 7.46 15.48
N ARG A 293 7.93 8.34 15.93
CA ARG A 293 8.46 9.44 15.10
C ARG A 293 9.34 8.93 13.97
N LEU A 294 10.12 7.86 14.22
CA LEU A 294 10.96 7.21 13.21
C LEU A 294 10.24 6.12 12.41
N GLY A 295 8.96 5.87 12.71
CA GLY A 295 8.17 4.86 11.98
C GLY A 295 8.70 3.44 12.11
N MET A 296 9.36 3.11 13.23
CA MET A 296 9.89 1.79 13.51
C MET A 296 9.18 1.13 14.70
N SER A 297 9.35 -0.20 14.86
CA SER A 297 8.80 -0.89 16.02
C SER A 297 9.54 -0.45 17.29
N LEU A 298 8.83 -0.46 18.44
CA LEU A 298 9.45 -0.17 19.75
C LEU A 298 10.66 -1.08 20.05
N ARG A 299 10.58 -2.35 19.63
CA ARG A 299 11.69 -3.30 19.73
C ARG A 299 12.91 -2.85 18.93
N THR A 300 12.69 -2.36 17.70
CA THR A 300 13.75 -1.87 16.82
C THR A 300 14.37 -0.60 17.39
N ALA A 301 13.54 0.34 17.85
CA ALA A 301 14.03 1.58 18.48
C ALA A 301 14.88 1.29 19.72
N ARG A 302 14.42 0.41 20.60
CA ARG A 302 15.18 -0.01 21.80
C ARG A 302 16.52 -0.66 21.46
N ARG A 303 16.58 -1.46 20.39
CA ARG A 303 17.83 -2.04 19.92
C ARG A 303 18.82 -0.96 19.48
N HIS A 304 18.38 -0.03 18.61
CA HIS A 304 19.23 1.08 18.19
C HIS A 304 19.69 1.95 19.36
N ILE A 305 18.81 2.23 20.32
CA ILE A 305 19.17 2.99 21.54
C ILE A 305 20.24 2.24 22.35
N ALA A 306 20.12 0.92 22.50
CA ALA A 306 21.12 0.11 23.19
C ALA A 306 22.47 0.11 22.46
N ASP A 307 22.46 -0.03 21.13
CA ASP A 307 23.65 0.00 20.29
C ASP A 307 24.35 1.37 20.41
N ILE A 308 23.59 2.48 20.36
CA ILE A 308 24.11 3.86 20.55
C ILE A 308 24.71 4.03 21.95
N MET A 309 24.04 3.57 23.00
CA MET A 309 24.53 3.66 24.36
C MET A 309 25.84 2.89 24.52
N GLN A 310 25.96 1.72 23.93
CA GLN A 310 27.19 0.92 23.91
C GLN A 310 28.31 1.65 23.15
N GLU A 311 28.05 2.20 21.98
CA GLU A 311 29.02 2.94 21.16
C GLU A 311 29.54 4.20 21.85
N LEU A 312 28.66 4.89 22.59
CA LEU A 312 29.01 6.08 23.38
C LEU A 312 29.67 5.73 24.72
N GLY A 313 29.69 4.45 25.13
CA GLY A 313 30.20 4.01 26.43
C GLY A 313 29.34 4.49 27.61
N ALA A 314 28.04 4.70 27.39
CA ALA A 314 27.12 5.31 28.35
C ALA A 314 26.29 4.24 29.08
N GLY A 315 26.30 4.27 30.41
CA GLY A 315 25.47 3.40 31.26
C GLY A 315 24.06 3.93 31.49
N SER A 316 23.76 5.18 31.08
CA SER A 316 22.45 5.79 31.19
C SER A 316 22.20 6.75 30.02
N ARG A 317 20.92 7.07 29.76
CA ARG A 317 20.54 8.04 28.70
C ARG A 317 21.14 9.42 28.93
N PHE A 318 21.21 9.85 30.17
CA PHE A 318 21.85 11.12 30.52
C PHE A 318 23.33 11.10 30.14
N GLN A 319 24.07 10.03 30.48
CA GLN A 319 25.46 9.86 30.07
C GLN A 319 25.62 9.79 28.55
N ALA A 320 24.67 9.17 27.85
CA ALA A 320 24.67 9.13 26.39
C ALA A 320 24.51 10.54 25.79
N GLY A 321 23.61 11.36 26.35
CA GLY A 321 23.45 12.77 25.93
C GLY A 321 24.71 13.59 26.16
N VAL A 322 25.36 13.49 27.31
CA VAL A 322 26.63 14.17 27.63
C VAL A 322 27.76 13.71 26.70
N ALA A 323 27.89 12.38 26.47
CA ALA A 323 28.91 11.83 25.59
C ALA A 323 28.68 12.24 24.11
N ALA A 324 27.42 12.31 23.66
CA ALA A 324 27.07 12.77 22.34
C ALA A 324 27.40 14.27 22.15
N ALA A 325 27.09 15.12 23.13
CA ALA A 325 27.47 16.54 23.12
C ALA A 325 29.00 16.71 23.09
N ALA A 326 29.74 15.97 23.92
CA ALA A 326 31.19 16.03 23.96
C ALA A 326 31.86 15.57 22.64
N ARG A 327 31.20 14.73 21.84
CA ARG A 327 31.64 14.28 20.53
C ARG A 327 31.15 15.17 19.36
N GLY A 328 30.46 16.27 19.66
CA GLY A 328 29.90 17.17 18.62
C GLY A 328 28.78 16.54 17.79
N LEU A 329 28.09 15.51 18.32
CA LEU A 329 26.96 14.86 17.67
C LEU A 329 25.64 15.61 17.93
N LEU A 330 25.67 16.64 18.78
CA LEU A 330 24.55 17.50 19.11
C LEU A 330 24.97 18.95 18.92
N ASP A 331 24.27 19.68 18.03
CA ASP A 331 24.38 21.14 17.95
C ASP A 331 23.64 21.74 19.13
N LEU A 332 24.37 22.23 20.13
CA LEU A 332 23.81 22.83 21.35
C LEU A 332 23.47 24.34 21.17
N GLU A 333 23.49 24.85 19.93
CA GLU A 333 23.38 26.30 19.69
C GLU A 333 21.94 26.88 19.64
N ASN A 334 20.89 26.14 20.03
CA ASN A 334 19.53 26.72 20.06
C ASN A 334 18.83 26.57 21.43
N GLY A 335 19.50 27.01 22.51
CA GLY A 335 18.93 26.95 23.85
C GLY A 335 19.23 28.13 24.77
N SER A 336 19.67 29.26 24.23
CA SER A 336 19.96 30.48 25.03
C SER A 336 19.38 31.73 24.37
N ASP A 337 18.07 31.83 24.38
CA ASP A 337 17.44 33.17 24.29
C ASP A 337 16.12 33.11 25.07
N GLY A 338 16.13 33.66 26.29
CA GLY A 338 14.90 33.76 27.08
C GLY A 338 15.08 33.83 28.58
N SER A 339 16.19 34.43 29.10
CA SER A 339 16.18 34.83 30.51
C SER A 339 17.33 35.83 30.81
N GLU A 340 17.19 37.05 30.37
CA GLU A 340 17.81 38.20 31.00
C GLU A 340 16.94 39.43 30.68
N GLU A 341 16.22 39.89 31.70
CA GLU A 341 15.98 41.25 32.08
C GLU A 341 14.76 41.37 33.00
N SER A 342 14.98 41.19 34.29
CA SER A 342 14.23 41.92 35.31
C SER A 342 15.04 41.92 36.60
N GLN A 343 16.03 42.83 36.66
CA GLN A 343 16.52 43.33 37.94
C GLN A 343 16.74 44.82 37.86
N GLY A 344 15.93 45.54 38.65
CA GLY A 344 16.39 46.61 39.47
C GLY A 344 16.42 48.01 38.85
N SER A 345 15.44 48.80 39.13
CA SER A 345 15.71 50.15 39.67
C SER A 345 14.54 50.62 40.55
N ALA A 346 14.76 50.50 41.83
CA ALA A 346 14.02 51.26 42.84
C ALA A 346 14.77 52.58 43.08
N GLY A 347 14.05 53.66 43.37
CA GLY A 347 14.55 54.92 43.86
C GLY A 347 14.12 56.09 42.99
N ASP A 348 13.33 56.93 43.38
CA ASP A 348 13.21 57.87 44.44
C ASP A 348 12.41 59.10 43.96
N SER A 349 11.43 59.44 44.78
CA SER A 349 10.96 60.79 45.18
C SER A 349 10.64 61.91 44.19
N VAL A 350 9.51 62.46 44.39
CA VAL A 350 9.12 63.80 44.81
C VAL A 350 7.91 64.34 44.01
N GLN A 351 6.86 64.63 44.81
CA GLN A 351 5.72 65.54 44.51
C GLN A 351 6.20 67.00 44.43
N PRO A 352 5.34 68.03 44.28
CA PRO A 352 4.05 68.18 43.55
C PRO A 352 3.98 69.47 42.76
N SER A 353 3.04 69.65 41.91
CA SER A 353 2.17 70.80 41.75
C SER A 353 1.02 70.54 40.75
#